data_ee393c2ce9fec2a32e6c3f8b865ad979
#
_entry.id   ee393c2ce9fec2a32e6c3f8b865ad979
#
_cell.length_a   1.000
_cell.length_b   1.000
_cell.length_c   1.000
_cell.angle_alpha   90.00
_cell.angle_beta   90.00
_cell.angle_gamma   90.00
#
_symmetry.space_group_name_H-M   'P 1'
#
loop_
_entity.id
_entity.type
_entity.pdbx_description
1 polymer ?
#
loop_
_entity_poly.entity_id
_entity_poly.type
_entity_poly.pdbx_seq_one_letter_code
_entity_poly.pdbx_strand_id
1 'polypeptide(L)'
;IGLFAFLREAGVWGPVLIVAPLSTLGNWVSEFQKWCPSIEVLKYHGTREQRKSLRAALEEETTMMRAKVVVTSYEMVRMDSHAFAAREWFYIVIDEGHRLKNNECQLMQCLFTFAHSPNTSRLILTGTPLQVCRAHLLSPRTT
;
A
#
# COMPACT_ATOMS: atom_id res chain seq x y z
N ILE A 1 4.13 1.70 12.03
CA ILE A 1 4.61 0.32 12.29
C ILE A 1 3.93 -0.20 13.56
N GLY A 2 3.92 0.53 14.67
CA GLY A 2 3.28 0.10 15.92
C GLY A 2 1.83 -0.38 15.76
N LEU A 3 1.02 0.28 14.94
CA LEU A 3 -0.32 -0.18 14.60
C LEU A 3 -0.31 -1.61 14.02
N PHE A 4 0.60 -1.91 13.10
CA PHE A 4 0.69 -3.22 12.45
C PHE A 4 1.20 -4.31 13.39
N ALA A 5 2.13 -3.98 14.29
CA ALA A 5 2.54 -4.89 15.36
C ALA A 5 1.35 -5.26 16.25
N PHE A 6 0.60 -4.27 16.70
CA PHE A 6 -0.60 -4.46 17.53
C PHE A 6 -1.67 -5.29 16.84
N LEU A 7 -2.01 -4.97 15.57
CA LEU A 7 -3.02 -5.73 14.81
C LEU A 7 -2.62 -7.19 14.64
N ARG A 8 -1.34 -7.44 14.37
CA ARG A 8 -0.82 -8.80 14.24
C ARG A 8 -0.91 -9.58 15.56
N GLU A 9 -0.53 -8.98 16.68
CA GLU A 9 -0.66 -9.58 18.02
C GLU A 9 -2.12 -9.87 18.37
N ALA A 10 -3.03 -8.99 17.97
CA ALA A 10 -4.48 -9.18 18.15
C ALA A 10 -5.09 -10.25 17.23
N GLY A 11 -4.30 -10.89 16.37
CA GLY A 11 -4.80 -11.89 15.41
C GLY A 11 -5.60 -11.29 14.23
N VAL A 12 -5.58 -9.97 14.07
CA VAL A 12 -6.26 -9.23 13.00
C VAL A 12 -5.20 -8.81 11.98
N TRP A 13 -4.90 -9.68 11.03
CA TRP A 13 -3.82 -9.49 10.08
C TRP A 13 -4.22 -9.83 8.65
N GLY A 14 -3.57 -9.18 7.69
CA GLY A 14 -3.76 -9.40 6.26
C GLY A 14 -2.71 -8.67 5.44
N PRO A 15 -2.76 -8.74 4.10
CA PRO A 15 -1.81 -8.09 3.22
C PRO A 15 -1.84 -6.57 3.38
N VAL A 16 -0.66 -5.95 3.55
CA VAL A 16 -0.50 -4.50 3.69
C VAL A 16 0.28 -3.95 2.50
N LEU A 17 -0.24 -2.91 1.87
CA LEU A 17 0.44 -2.15 0.83
C LEU A 17 0.85 -0.79 1.39
N ILE A 18 2.14 -0.48 1.32
CA ILE A 18 2.69 0.83 1.67
C ILE A 18 3.22 1.48 0.40
N VAL A 19 2.61 2.59 0.02
CA VAL A 19 3.01 3.39 -1.13
C VAL A 19 3.70 4.65 -0.63
N ALA A 20 4.97 4.81 -0.96
CA ALA A 20 5.82 5.85 -0.42
C ALA A 20 6.75 6.45 -1.49
N PRO A 21 7.34 7.63 -1.27
CA PRO A 21 8.38 8.15 -2.13
C PRO A 21 9.56 7.17 -2.25
N LEU A 22 10.19 7.11 -3.44
CA LEU A 22 11.31 6.22 -3.69
C LEU A 22 12.43 6.35 -2.65
N SER A 23 12.71 7.57 -2.21
CA SER A 23 13.75 7.87 -1.22
C SER A 23 13.49 7.28 0.17
N THR A 24 12.23 6.98 0.51
CA THR A 24 11.84 6.50 1.84
C THR A 24 11.61 4.98 1.90
N LEU A 25 11.61 4.28 0.76
CA LEU A 25 11.36 2.82 0.73
C LEU A 25 12.36 2.04 1.58
N GLY A 26 13.65 2.40 1.53
CA GLY A 26 14.69 1.77 2.34
C GLY A 26 14.44 1.95 3.83
N ASN A 27 14.03 3.13 4.24
CA ASN A 27 13.71 3.44 5.62
C ASN A 27 12.52 2.62 6.13
N TRP A 28 11.45 2.51 5.35
CA TRP A 28 10.30 1.66 5.69
C TRP A 28 10.71 0.21 5.95
N VAL A 29 11.53 -0.37 5.07
CA VAL A 29 12.03 -1.74 5.22
C VAL A 29 12.87 -1.89 6.50
N SER A 30 13.83 -0.97 6.73
CA SER A 30 14.70 -0.98 7.90
C SER A 30 13.91 -0.84 9.21
N GLU A 31 12.92 0.02 9.24
CA GLU A 31 12.08 0.22 10.41
C GLU A 31 11.22 -1.01 10.74
N PHE A 32 10.69 -1.72 9.74
CA PHE A 32 10.02 -3.00 9.97
C PHE A 32 10.97 -4.05 10.52
N GLN A 33 12.17 -4.17 9.93
CA GLN A 33 13.18 -5.12 10.40
C GLN A 33 13.60 -4.86 11.85
N LYS A 34 13.67 -3.59 12.23
CA LYS A 34 14.03 -3.18 13.59
C LYS A 34 12.94 -3.43 14.62
N TRP A 35 11.71 -3.05 14.30
CA TRP A 35 10.61 -3.02 15.27
C TRP A 35 9.66 -4.21 15.19
N CYS A 36 9.58 -4.86 14.04
CA CYS A 36 8.68 -5.99 13.79
C CYS A 36 9.34 -7.04 12.90
N PRO A 37 10.47 -7.66 13.33
CA PRO A 37 11.24 -8.60 12.50
C PRO A 37 10.44 -9.86 12.13
N SER A 38 9.36 -10.14 12.82
CA SER A 38 8.45 -11.24 12.51
C SER A 38 7.53 -10.96 11.32
N ILE A 39 7.45 -9.72 10.85
CA ILE A 39 6.65 -9.34 9.69
C ILE A 39 7.54 -9.39 8.45
N GLU A 40 7.17 -10.22 7.48
CA GLU A 40 7.87 -10.27 6.20
C GLU A 40 7.57 -9.02 5.38
N VAL A 41 8.63 -8.36 4.90
CA VAL A 41 8.53 -7.14 4.10
C VAL A 41 9.09 -7.39 2.71
N LEU A 42 8.25 -7.19 1.69
CA LEU A 42 8.63 -7.25 0.28
C LEU A 42 8.83 -5.83 -0.25
N LYS A 43 10.06 -5.45 -0.58
CA LYS A 43 10.33 -4.22 -1.32
C LYS A 43 10.08 -4.43 -2.79
N TYR A 44 8.97 -3.88 -3.30
CA TYR A 44 8.60 -3.97 -4.72
C TYR A 44 9.11 -2.75 -5.48
N HIS A 45 10.32 -2.87 -6.04
CA HIS A 45 10.96 -1.84 -6.85
C HIS A 45 12.11 -2.44 -7.66
N GLY A 46 12.36 -1.92 -8.88
CA GLY A 46 13.48 -2.35 -9.72
C GLY A 46 13.20 -2.30 -11.22
N THR A 47 14.09 -2.88 -12.00
CA THR A 47 13.96 -3.03 -13.46
C THR A 47 12.77 -3.93 -13.82
N ARG A 48 12.41 -3.96 -15.09
CA ARG A 48 11.32 -4.82 -15.58
C ARG A 48 11.56 -6.30 -15.27
N GLU A 49 12.80 -6.76 -15.43
CA GLU A 49 13.22 -8.13 -15.15
C GLU A 49 13.09 -8.46 -13.66
N GLN A 50 13.61 -7.58 -12.80
CA GLN A 50 13.52 -7.73 -11.35
C GLN A 50 12.05 -7.75 -10.89
N ARG A 51 11.20 -6.89 -11.45
CA ARG A 51 9.78 -6.86 -11.10
C ARG A 51 9.02 -8.12 -11.54
N LYS A 52 9.51 -8.85 -12.55
CA LYS A 52 8.91 -10.14 -12.93
C LYS A 52 8.98 -11.16 -11.79
N SER A 53 10.13 -11.26 -11.14
CA SER A 53 10.32 -12.13 -9.96
C SER A 53 9.50 -11.62 -8.76
N LEU A 54 9.45 -10.29 -8.56
CA LEU A 54 8.69 -9.68 -7.48
C LEU A 54 7.18 -9.86 -7.66
N ARG A 55 6.67 -9.89 -8.89
CA ARG A 55 5.26 -10.21 -9.16
C ARG A 55 4.93 -11.65 -8.75
N ALA A 56 5.78 -12.61 -9.09
CA ALA A 56 5.59 -13.98 -8.65
C ALA A 56 5.55 -14.08 -7.11
N ALA A 57 6.44 -13.36 -6.42
CA ALA A 57 6.45 -13.30 -4.96
C ALA A 57 5.23 -12.55 -4.38
N LEU A 58 4.62 -11.66 -5.14
CA LEU A 58 3.38 -10.96 -4.77
C LEU A 58 2.16 -11.88 -4.93
N GLU A 59 2.17 -12.75 -5.96
CA GLU A 59 1.09 -13.70 -6.26
C GLU A 59 1.13 -14.95 -5.36
N GLU A 60 2.25 -15.20 -4.69
CA GLU A 60 2.40 -16.33 -3.78
C GLU A 60 1.31 -16.30 -2.71
N GLU A 61 0.46 -17.34 -2.69
CA GLU A 61 -0.61 -17.50 -1.71
C GLU A 61 -0.01 -17.72 -0.32
N THR A 62 -0.06 -16.68 0.47
CA THR A 62 0.22 -16.77 1.91
C THR A 62 -1.08 -16.76 2.69
N THR A 63 -1.16 -17.60 3.73
CA THR A 63 -2.29 -17.50 4.67
C THR A 63 -2.35 -16.08 5.23
N MET A 64 -3.55 -15.61 5.61
CA MET A 64 -3.75 -14.26 6.16
C MET A 64 -2.70 -13.91 7.22
N MET A 65 -2.40 -14.83 8.14
CA MET A 65 -1.43 -14.64 9.24
C MET A 65 0.03 -14.53 8.78
N ARG A 66 0.35 -14.97 7.56
CA ARG A 66 1.68 -14.84 6.93
C ARG A 66 1.72 -13.81 5.81
N ALA A 67 0.66 -13.04 5.69
CA ALA A 67 0.61 -12.01 4.67
C ALA A 67 1.75 -11.00 4.84
N LYS A 68 2.36 -10.64 3.71
CA LYS A 68 3.51 -9.74 3.65
C LYS A 68 3.08 -8.28 3.71
N VAL A 69 3.98 -7.44 4.21
CA VAL A 69 3.93 -6.00 3.96
C VAL A 69 4.68 -5.72 2.66
N VAL A 70 3.99 -5.14 1.70
CA VAL A 70 4.59 -4.73 0.42
C VAL A 70 4.87 -3.24 0.46
N VAL A 71 6.14 -2.87 0.30
CA VAL A 71 6.59 -1.46 0.25
C VAL A 71 6.98 -1.12 -1.17
N THR A 72 6.34 -0.12 -1.77
CA THR A 72 6.53 0.25 -3.17
C THR A 72 6.47 1.76 -3.38
N SER A 73 6.92 2.21 -4.57
CA SER A 73 6.82 3.62 -4.95
C SER A 73 5.55 3.91 -5.76
N TYR A 74 5.16 5.18 -5.79
CA TYR A 74 4.06 5.67 -6.62
C TYR A 74 4.19 5.29 -8.09
N GLU A 75 5.42 5.35 -8.60
CA GLU A 75 5.71 4.99 -9.98
C GLU A 75 5.45 3.50 -10.26
N MET A 76 5.88 2.62 -9.35
CA MET A 76 5.66 1.17 -9.50
C MET A 76 4.19 0.80 -9.45
N VAL A 77 3.42 1.44 -8.58
CA VAL A 77 1.94 1.27 -8.53
C VAL A 77 1.31 1.61 -9.88
N ARG A 78 1.74 2.71 -10.50
CA ARG A 78 1.24 3.11 -11.81
C ARG A 78 1.66 2.16 -12.93
N MET A 79 2.93 1.71 -12.93
CA MET A 79 3.46 0.84 -13.98
C MET A 79 2.91 -0.59 -13.92
N ASP A 80 2.69 -1.12 -12.74
CA ASP A 80 2.27 -2.50 -12.51
C ASP A 80 0.89 -2.58 -11.81
N SER A 81 0.01 -1.62 -12.11
CA SER A 81 -1.31 -1.46 -11.47
C SER A 81 -2.12 -2.76 -11.45
N HIS A 82 -2.07 -3.55 -12.52
CA HIS A 82 -2.78 -4.83 -12.60
C HIS A 82 -2.31 -5.84 -11.54
N ALA A 83 -1.00 -5.90 -11.25
CA ALA A 83 -0.46 -6.81 -10.24
C ALA A 83 -0.95 -6.46 -8.83
N PHE A 84 -1.09 -5.16 -8.54
CA PHE A 84 -1.61 -4.70 -7.25
C PHE A 84 -3.14 -4.82 -7.16
N ALA A 85 -3.87 -4.64 -8.28
CA ALA A 85 -5.33 -4.77 -8.34
C ALA A 85 -5.81 -6.22 -8.25
N ALA A 86 -4.99 -7.18 -8.64
CA ALA A 86 -5.32 -8.60 -8.58
C ALA A 86 -5.36 -9.17 -7.15
N ARG A 87 -4.94 -8.39 -6.16
CA ARG A 87 -4.85 -8.82 -4.77
C ARG A 87 -5.76 -8.00 -3.87
N GLU A 88 -6.41 -8.65 -2.93
CA GLU A 88 -7.11 -7.96 -1.85
C GLU A 88 -6.10 -7.47 -0.80
N TRP A 89 -6.26 -6.20 -0.40
CA TRP A 89 -5.44 -5.57 0.61
C TRP A 89 -6.22 -5.37 1.90
N PHE A 90 -5.63 -5.74 3.03
CA PHE A 90 -6.19 -5.47 4.35
C PHE A 90 -5.98 -3.99 4.72
N TYR A 91 -4.77 -3.46 4.46
CA TYR A 91 -4.44 -2.06 4.63
C TYR A 91 -3.72 -1.48 3.41
N ILE A 92 -4.07 -0.25 3.05
CA ILE A 92 -3.30 0.57 2.10
C ILE A 92 -2.82 1.82 2.83
N VAL A 93 -1.52 1.98 2.93
CA VAL A 93 -0.87 3.17 3.52
C VAL A 93 -0.27 4.01 2.41
N ILE A 94 -0.55 5.29 2.42
CA ILE A 94 0.00 6.27 1.49
C ILE A 94 0.86 7.24 2.31
N ASP A 95 2.17 7.18 2.13
CA ASP A 95 3.11 8.04 2.81
C ASP A 95 3.37 9.30 1.98
N GLU A 96 3.51 10.46 2.63
CA GLU A 96 3.67 11.75 1.98
C GLU A 96 2.56 12.07 0.96
N GLY A 97 1.32 11.74 1.30
CA GLY A 97 0.16 11.89 0.43
C GLY A 97 -0.10 13.31 -0.11
N HIS A 98 0.56 14.33 0.45
CA HIS A 98 0.50 15.71 -0.07
C HIS A 98 1.15 15.87 -1.46
N ARG A 99 2.04 14.95 -1.87
CA ARG A 99 2.64 14.94 -3.21
C ARG A 99 1.65 14.56 -4.30
N LEU A 100 0.47 14.08 -3.93
CA LEU A 100 -0.61 13.70 -4.83
C LEU A 100 -1.37 14.92 -5.44
N LYS A 101 -0.73 16.12 -5.51
CA LYS A 101 -1.30 17.30 -6.17
C LYS A 101 -1.01 17.30 -7.67
N ASN A 102 -2.00 17.39 -8.51
CA ASN A 102 -2.04 17.70 -9.94
C ASN A 102 -1.82 16.61 -11.01
N ASN A 103 -0.94 15.62 -10.87
CA ASN A 103 -0.80 14.57 -11.91
C ASN A 103 -1.30 13.20 -11.46
N GLU A 104 -1.96 13.16 -10.34
CA GLU A 104 -2.14 11.96 -9.53
C GLU A 104 -3.61 11.53 -9.43
N CYS A 105 -4.53 12.18 -10.16
CA CYS A 105 -5.89 11.65 -10.30
C CYS A 105 -5.86 10.20 -10.82
N GLN A 106 -4.95 9.86 -11.72
CA GLN A 106 -4.81 8.48 -12.20
C GLN A 106 -4.28 7.54 -11.12
N LEU A 107 -3.26 7.97 -10.36
CA LEU A 107 -2.73 7.16 -9.26
C LEU A 107 -3.75 6.99 -8.15
N MET A 108 -4.45 8.06 -7.78
CA MET A 108 -5.54 7.97 -6.81
C MET A 108 -6.66 7.07 -7.32
N GLN A 109 -7.02 7.14 -8.60
CA GLN A 109 -7.96 6.21 -9.21
C GLN A 109 -7.47 4.77 -9.14
N CYS A 110 -6.20 4.50 -9.45
CA CYS A 110 -5.61 3.18 -9.30
C CYS A 110 -5.68 2.69 -7.85
N LEU A 111 -5.27 3.52 -6.88
CA LEU A 111 -5.32 3.16 -5.45
C LEU A 111 -6.76 2.95 -4.96
N PHE A 112 -7.72 3.72 -5.45
CA PHE A 112 -9.14 3.49 -5.18
C PHE A 112 -9.65 2.20 -5.84
N THR A 113 -9.12 1.84 -7.01
CA THR A 113 -9.46 0.59 -7.70
C THR A 113 -8.95 -0.63 -6.90
N PHE A 114 -7.79 -0.54 -6.26
CA PHE A 114 -7.27 -1.62 -5.39
C PHE A 114 -8.08 -1.77 -4.10
N ALA A 115 -8.77 -0.74 -3.69
CA ALA A 115 -9.53 -0.69 -2.45
C ALA A 115 -11.02 -0.94 -2.66
N HIS A 116 -11.40 -1.69 -3.70
CA HIS A 116 -12.81 -2.03 -3.94
C HIS A 116 -13.39 -2.97 -2.89
N SER A 117 -12.58 -3.71 -2.16
CA SER A 117 -13.06 -4.50 -1.05
C SER A 117 -13.54 -3.58 0.08
N PRO A 118 -14.77 -3.76 0.59
CA PRO A 118 -15.29 -2.98 1.72
C PRO A 118 -14.46 -3.16 3.00
N ASN A 119 -13.63 -4.20 3.04
CA ASN A 119 -12.79 -4.56 4.19
C ASN A 119 -11.38 -3.92 4.11
N THR A 120 -11.05 -3.18 3.05
CA THR A 120 -9.74 -2.53 2.92
C THR A 120 -9.71 -1.21 3.68
N SER A 121 -8.88 -1.14 4.71
CA SER A 121 -8.61 0.09 5.45
C SER A 121 -7.56 0.96 4.75
N ARG A 122 -7.69 2.27 4.85
CA ARG A 122 -6.78 3.24 4.23
C ARG A 122 -6.21 4.19 5.26
N LEU A 123 -4.91 4.43 5.17
CA LEU A 123 -4.20 5.35 6.03
C LEU A 123 -3.33 6.28 5.18
N ILE A 124 -3.51 7.57 5.34
CA ILE A 124 -2.69 8.58 4.66
C ILE A 124 -1.79 9.24 5.71
N LEU A 125 -0.50 9.21 5.46
CA LEU A 125 0.52 9.88 6.27
C LEU A 125 0.97 11.12 5.51
N THR A 126 1.03 12.25 6.19
CA THR A 126 1.48 13.50 5.59
C THR A 126 2.05 14.43 6.64
N GLY A 127 3.20 15.04 6.33
CA GLY A 127 3.81 16.08 7.17
C GLY A 127 3.17 17.46 6.98
N THR A 128 2.28 17.64 6.00
CA THR A 128 1.57 18.90 5.73
C THR A 128 0.07 18.67 5.68
N PRO A 129 -0.76 19.66 6.09
CA PRO A 129 -2.21 19.53 6.02
C PRO A 129 -2.68 19.20 4.59
N LEU A 130 -3.48 18.15 4.45
CA LEU A 130 -4.09 17.77 3.17
C LEU A 130 -5.09 18.84 2.74
N GLN A 131 -4.77 19.58 1.68
CA GLN A 131 -5.81 20.25 0.90
C GLN A 131 -6.49 19.19 0.02
N VAL A 132 -7.53 18.56 0.54
CA VAL A 132 -8.31 17.56 -0.18
C VAL A 132 -9.04 18.24 -1.34
N CYS A 133 -8.78 17.83 -2.58
CA CYS A 133 -9.69 18.10 -3.69
C CYS A 133 -11.04 17.43 -3.38
N ARG A 134 -12.05 18.24 -3.16
CA ARG A 134 -13.40 17.89 -2.66
C ARG A 134 -14.27 17.12 -3.67
N ALA A 135 -13.72 16.61 -4.78
CA ALA A 135 -14.48 16.19 -5.94
C ALA A 135 -15.10 14.78 -5.90
N HIS A 136 -14.76 13.89 -4.98
CA HIS A 136 -15.27 12.51 -5.04
C HIS A 136 -15.60 11.81 -3.71
N LEU A 137 -15.87 12.57 -2.64
CA LEU A 137 -16.25 11.96 -1.35
C LEU A 137 -17.76 11.88 -1.08
N LEU A 138 -18.61 12.34 -2.00
CA LEU A 138 -20.05 12.33 -1.79
C LEU A 138 -20.80 11.86 -3.05
N SER A 139 -21.02 10.57 -3.18
CA SER A 139 -22.28 10.05 -3.72
C SER A 139 -22.76 8.91 -2.82
N PRO A 140 -23.66 9.14 -1.88
CA PRO A 140 -24.50 8.07 -1.38
C PRO A 140 -25.39 7.62 -2.55
N ARG A 141 -25.28 6.38 -3.00
CA ARG A 141 -26.31 5.77 -3.82
C ARG A 141 -27.54 5.64 -2.94
N THR A 142 -28.47 6.54 -3.12
CA THR A 142 -29.85 6.36 -2.70
C THR A 142 -30.55 5.41 -3.66
N THR A 143 -31.18 4.40 -3.07
CA THR A 143 -32.18 3.43 -3.60
C THR A 143 -31.71 2.53 -4.73
#